data_f3638fb0ec604f6d9fb839dc20f6820b
#
_entry.id   f3638fb0ec604f6d9fb839dc20f6820b
#
_cell.length_a   1.000
_cell.length_b   1.000
_cell.length_c   1.000
_cell.angle_alpha   90.00
_cell.angle_beta   90.00
_cell.angle_gamma   90.00
#
_symmetry.space_group_name_H-M   'P 1'
#
loop_
_entity.id
_entity.type
_entity.pdbx_description
1 polymer ?
#
loop_
_entity_poly.entity_id
_entity_poly.type
_entity_poly.pdbx_seq_one_letter_code
_entity_poly.pdbx_strand_id
1 'polypeptide(L)'
;MQKNTVKETCIVNSIVLFILIVSFSITLFITDKLGYYIMMSVSFILLLTHSKKAFLSVSVKYLFLLLLLHLLGKLPYELGVASFIGLLLIGIKLFPIFILGRILISLSPLTIMSSLRKIGIPNDFNLSITTGLRFMSEMEIRIKEIRNGMKVRGLRISLVHPVRSFELYLIPLMYKCLHVSETLTSSIISKGAEYKIKKTSYNPTKYNIFDLICLVVSFYLVWRLF
;
A
#
# COMPACT_ATOMS: atom_id res chain seq x y z
N MET A 1 -20.55 -10.26 -9.73
CA MET A 1 -20.36 -11.41 -8.82
C MET A 1 -19.02 -11.25 -8.12
N GLN A 2 -19.00 -10.55 -7.00
CA GLN A 2 -17.80 -10.37 -6.18
C GLN A 2 -18.04 -11.11 -4.87
N LYS A 3 -17.77 -12.41 -4.91
CA LYS A 3 -17.73 -13.29 -3.74
C LYS A 3 -16.25 -13.39 -3.35
N ASN A 4 -15.90 -12.70 -2.31
CA ASN A 4 -14.91 -13.07 -1.29
C ASN A 4 -14.61 -11.82 -0.45
N THR A 5 -15.60 -11.40 0.35
CA THR A 5 -15.31 -10.68 1.58
C THR A 5 -14.67 -11.69 2.52
N VAL A 6 -13.36 -11.91 2.32
CA VAL A 6 -12.53 -12.44 3.37
C VAL A 6 -12.75 -11.49 4.55
N LYS A 7 -13.31 -11.99 5.66
CA LYS A 7 -13.25 -11.36 6.96
C LYS A 7 -11.77 -11.20 7.28
N GLU A 8 -11.17 -10.13 6.76
CA GLU A 8 -9.85 -9.70 7.19
C GLU A 8 -10.05 -9.18 8.61
N THR A 9 -9.87 -10.07 9.55
CA THR A 9 -9.60 -9.68 10.94
C THR A 9 -8.27 -8.95 10.89
N CYS A 10 -8.31 -7.63 10.66
CA CYS A 10 -7.14 -6.79 10.82
C CYS A 10 -6.72 -6.90 12.27
N ILE A 11 -5.72 -7.73 12.54
CA ILE A 11 -5.17 -7.95 13.87
C ILE A 11 -4.47 -6.68 14.34
N VAL A 12 -3.95 -5.88 13.42
CA VAL A 12 -3.23 -4.62 13.69
C VAL A 12 -3.89 -3.46 12.96
N ASN A 13 -4.02 -2.34 13.65
CA ASN A 13 -4.63 -1.12 13.14
C ASN A 13 -3.75 -0.50 12.04
N SER A 14 -4.35 -0.02 10.93
CA SER A 14 -3.62 0.58 9.81
C SER A 14 -2.75 1.77 10.25
N ILE A 15 -3.18 2.52 11.27
CA ILE A 15 -2.42 3.64 11.85
C ILE A 15 -1.12 3.16 12.47
N VAL A 16 -1.21 2.07 13.27
CA VAL A 16 -0.04 1.50 13.95
C VAL A 16 0.97 0.97 12.95
N LEU A 17 0.51 0.32 11.88
CA LEU A 17 1.37 -0.11 10.78
C LEU A 17 2.08 1.06 10.11
N PHE A 18 1.37 2.17 9.89
CA PHE A 18 1.96 3.35 9.29
C PHE A 18 3.03 3.97 10.20
N ILE A 19 2.74 4.10 11.49
CA ILE A 19 3.71 4.59 12.50
C ILE A 19 4.93 3.67 12.55
N LEU A 20 4.74 2.34 12.53
CA LEU A 20 5.83 1.36 12.49
C LEU A 20 6.71 1.52 11.24
N ILE A 21 6.12 1.70 10.07
CA ILE A 21 6.89 1.91 8.82
C ILE A 21 7.76 3.16 8.95
N VAL A 22 7.17 4.27 9.42
CA VAL A 22 7.90 5.53 9.58
C VAL A 22 9.02 5.39 10.63
N SER A 23 8.73 4.80 11.80
CA SER A 23 9.73 4.60 12.84
C SER A 23 10.86 3.67 12.40
N PHE A 24 10.54 2.57 11.71
CA PHE A 24 11.55 1.65 11.18
C PHE A 24 12.40 2.31 10.08
N SER A 25 11.80 3.16 9.25
CA SER A 25 12.53 3.90 8.22
C SER A 25 13.58 4.85 8.81
N ILE A 26 13.24 5.54 9.90
CA ILE A 26 14.16 6.46 10.58
C ILE A 26 15.27 5.67 11.29
N THR A 27 14.90 4.62 12.03
CA THR A 27 15.82 3.87 12.87
C THR A 27 16.78 2.97 12.08
N LEU A 28 16.38 2.52 10.89
CA LEU A 28 17.10 1.52 10.09
C LEU A 28 18.55 1.93 9.73
N PHE A 29 18.78 3.20 9.48
CA PHE A 29 20.11 3.70 9.08
C PHE A 29 21.08 3.82 10.25
N ILE A 30 20.58 4.06 11.46
CA ILE A 30 21.37 4.37 12.66
C ILE A 30 21.53 3.13 13.55
N THR A 31 20.63 2.16 13.40
CA THR A 31 20.51 1.02 14.32
C THR A 31 21.63 -0.02 14.13
N ASP A 32 22.12 -0.53 15.26
CA ASP A 32 23.05 -1.64 15.36
C ASP A 32 22.44 -2.99 14.88
N LYS A 33 23.30 -4.01 14.76
CA LYS A 33 22.89 -5.37 14.36
C LYS A 33 21.74 -5.93 15.23
N LEU A 34 21.75 -5.69 16.54
CA LEU A 34 20.69 -6.15 17.46
C LEU A 34 19.34 -5.51 17.15
N GLY A 35 19.30 -4.20 16.91
CA GLY A 35 18.06 -3.51 16.55
C GLY A 35 17.48 -3.99 15.22
N TYR A 36 18.33 -4.28 14.24
CA TYR A 36 17.91 -4.87 12.97
C TYR A 36 17.21 -6.21 13.17
N TYR A 37 17.76 -7.12 14.00
CA TYR A 37 17.13 -8.40 14.29
C TYR A 37 15.78 -8.26 15.00
N ILE A 38 15.63 -7.28 15.90
CA ILE A 38 14.36 -6.97 16.55
C ILE A 38 13.32 -6.50 15.52
N MET A 39 13.69 -5.54 14.63
CA MET A 39 12.81 -5.06 13.56
C MET A 39 12.35 -6.20 12.66
N MET A 40 13.28 -7.08 12.28
CA MET A 40 13.04 -8.22 11.44
C MET A 40 12.07 -9.21 12.11
N SER A 41 12.31 -9.54 13.38
CA SER A 41 11.47 -10.42 14.19
C SER A 41 10.03 -9.89 14.28
N VAL A 42 9.85 -8.60 14.61
CA VAL A 42 8.52 -7.96 14.70
C VAL A 42 7.82 -8.00 13.34
N SER A 43 8.51 -7.66 12.26
CA SER A 43 7.92 -7.68 10.91
C SER A 43 7.48 -9.09 10.50
N PHE A 44 8.27 -10.13 10.82
CA PHE A 44 7.91 -11.51 10.53
C PHE A 44 6.72 -11.99 11.39
N ILE A 45 6.67 -11.65 12.67
CA ILE A 45 5.54 -12.00 13.54
C ILE A 45 4.25 -11.37 13.01
N LEU A 46 4.27 -10.09 12.63
CA LEU A 46 3.13 -9.40 12.05
C LEU A 46 2.67 -10.03 10.72
N LEU A 47 3.61 -10.44 9.87
CA LEU A 47 3.28 -11.09 8.62
C LEU A 47 2.66 -12.48 8.85
N LEU A 48 3.16 -13.23 9.82
CA LEU A 48 2.66 -14.57 10.16
C LEU A 48 1.23 -14.50 10.69
N THR A 49 0.91 -13.50 11.50
CA THR A 49 -0.44 -13.28 12.03
C THR A 49 -1.42 -12.83 10.93
N HIS A 50 -0.93 -12.09 9.92
CA HIS A 50 -1.79 -11.60 8.86
C HIS A 50 -2.10 -12.67 7.79
N SER A 51 -1.08 -13.38 7.27
CA SER A 51 -1.28 -14.40 6.23
C SER A 51 -0.13 -15.42 6.17
N LYS A 52 -0.44 -16.69 6.45
CA LYS A 52 0.52 -17.80 6.37
C LYS A 52 1.10 -18.00 4.97
N LYS A 53 0.29 -17.80 3.92
CA LYS A 53 0.76 -17.93 2.52
C LYS A 53 1.72 -16.79 2.14
N ALA A 54 1.44 -15.57 2.56
CA ALA A 54 2.33 -14.44 2.33
C ALA A 54 3.65 -14.60 3.09
N PHE A 55 3.61 -15.14 4.31
CA PHE A 55 4.79 -15.44 5.11
C PHE A 55 5.75 -16.37 4.37
N LEU A 56 5.27 -17.53 3.87
CA LEU A 56 6.09 -18.49 3.11
C LEU A 56 6.74 -17.83 1.89
N SER A 57 5.96 -17.08 1.10
CA SER A 57 6.46 -16.40 -0.10
C SER A 57 7.55 -15.37 0.21
N VAL A 58 7.40 -14.62 1.28
CA VAL A 58 8.37 -13.58 1.69
C VAL A 58 9.61 -14.21 2.30
N SER A 59 9.45 -15.26 3.14
CA SER A 59 10.55 -16.01 3.73
C SER A 59 11.45 -16.64 2.67
N VAL A 60 10.86 -17.24 1.65
CA VAL A 60 11.63 -17.82 0.51
C VAL A 60 12.42 -16.73 -0.23
N LYS A 61 11.82 -15.56 -0.48
CA LYS A 61 12.53 -14.44 -1.12
C LYS A 61 13.69 -13.92 -0.28
N TYR A 62 13.50 -13.83 1.03
CA TYR A 62 14.57 -13.42 1.94
C TYR A 62 15.72 -14.42 1.97
N LEU A 63 15.39 -15.71 2.04
CA LEU A 63 16.38 -16.78 2.00
C LEU A 63 17.15 -16.80 0.67
N PHE A 64 16.46 -16.60 -0.44
CA PHE A 64 17.08 -16.47 -1.76
C PHE A 64 18.05 -15.28 -1.82
N LEU A 65 17.68 -14.13 -1.23
CA LEU A 65 18.51 -12.93 -1.18
C LEU A 65 19.78 -13.18 -0.34
N LEU A 66 19.66 -13.88 0.79
CA LEU A 66 20.80 -14.27 1.63
C LEU A 66 21.72 -15.28 0.92
N LEU A 67 21.14 -16.23 0.21
CA LEU A 67 21.90 -17.22 -0.56
C LEU A 67 22.68 -16.54 -1.70
N LEU A 68 22.04 -15.59 -2.39
CA LEU A 68 22.68 -14.79 -3.42
C LEU A 68 23.86 -13.99 -2.87
N LEU A 69 23.69 -13.34 -1.71
CA LEU A 69 24.76 -12.61 -1.03
C LEU A 69 25.91 -13.54 -0.66
N HIS A 70 25.62 -14.75 -0.15
CA HIS A 70 26.64 -15.71 0.22
C HIS A 70 27.43 -16.24 -0.99
N LEU A 71 26.77 -16.46 -2.12
CA LEU A 71 27.41 -16.89 -3.37
C LEU A 71 28.32 -15.79 -3.93
N LEU A 72 27.83 -14.55 -3.98
CA LEU A 72 28.60 -13.41 -4.49
C LEU A 72 29.80 -13.06 -3.58
N GLY A 73 29.67 -13.27 -2.28
CA GLY A 73 30.77 -13.07 -1.34
C GLY A 73 31.95 -14.03 -1.49
N LYS A 74 31.80 -15.10 -2.30
CA LYS A 74 32.88 -16.03 -2.64
C LYS A 74 33.64 -15.64 -3.92
N LEU A 75 33.12 -14.68 -4.69
CA LEU A 75 33.77 -14.20 -5.91
C LEU A 75 34.89 -13.23 -5.59
N PRO A 76 35.95 -13.12 -6.42
CA PRO A 76 36.99 -12.14 -6.23
C PRO A 76 36.40 -10.71 -6.26
N TYR A 77 36.86 -9.87 -5.34
CA TYR A 77 36.39 -8.51 -5.13
C TYR A 77 36.87 -7.58 -6.26
N GLU A 78 36.30 -7.70 -7.45
CA GLU A 78 36.41 -6.68 -8.48
C GLU A 78 35.46 -5.52 -8.15
N LEU A 79 35.80 -4.29 -8.61
CA LEU A 79 35.02 -3.08 -8.35
C LEU A 79 33.52 -3.23 -8.69
N GLY A 80 33.18 -3.92 -9.76
CA GLY A 80 31.81 -4.20 -10.17
C GLY A 80 31.07 -5.12 -9.18
N VAL A 81 31.74 -6.18 -8.72
CA VAL A 81 31.17 -7.14 -7.77
C VAL A 81 30.96 -6.51 -6.40
N ALA A 82 31.89 -5.70 -5.93
CA ALA A 82 31.79 -4.99 -4.66
C ALA A 82 30.61 -4.02 -4.64
N SER A 83 30.38 -3.27 -5.73
CA SER A 83 29.24 -2.36 -5.85
C SER A 83 27.90 -3.09 -5.83
N PHE A 84 27.83 -4.24 -6.48
CA PHE A 84 26.62 -5.08 -6.51
C PHE A 84 26.31 -5.70 -5.14
N ILE A 85 27.34 -6.17 -4.42
CA ILE A 85 27.21 -6.64 -3.04
C ILE A 85 26.70 -5.53 -2.12
N GLY A 86 27.22 -4.30 -2.26
CA GLY A 86 26.75 -3.15 -1.50
C GLY A 86 25.25 -2.86 -1.72
N LEU A 87 24.80 -2.93 -2.95
CA LEU A 87 23.38 -2.75 -3.30
C LEU A 87 22.49 -3.85 -2.71
N LEU A 88 22.95 -5.09 -2.73
CA LEU A 88 22.24 -6.21 -2.10
C LEU A 88 22.16 -6.06 -0.58
N LEU A 89 23.22 -5.61 0.07
CA LEU A 89 23.22 -5.34 1.52
C LEU A 89 22.19 -4.28 1.90
N ILE A 90 22.05 -3.21 1.10
CA ILE A 90 21.01 -2.20 1.28
C ILE A 90 19.63 -2.82 1.12
N GLY A 91 19.42 -3.67 0.11
CA GLY A 91 18.19 -4.40 -0.11
C GLY A 91 17.79 -5.28 1.08
N ILE A 92 18.75 -6.00 1.66
CA ILE A 92 18.54 -6.82 2.86
C ILE A 92 18.18 -5.93 4.05
N LYS A 93 18.89 -4.82 4.22
CA LYS A 93 18.63 -3.85 5.30
C LYS A 93 17.21 -3.29 5.23
N LEU A 94 16.70 -2.97 4.04
CA LEU A 94 15.35 -2.44 3.80
C LEU A 94 14.24 -3.50 3.94
N PHE A 95 14.59 -4.77 4.04
CA PHE A 95 13.63 -5.88 3.98
C PHE A 95 12.51 -5.82 5.03
N PRO A 96 12.73 -5.48 6.32
CA PRO A 96 11.67 -5.36 7.31
C PRO A 96 10.63 -4.32 6.93
N ILE A 97 11.03 -3.20 6.31
CA ILE A 97 10.12 -2.17 5.83
C ILE A 97 9.27 -2.70 4.67
N PHE A 98 9.86 -3.46 3.74
CA PHE A 98 9.12 -4.10 2.65
C PHE A 98 8.05 -5.08 3.15
N ILE A 99 8.33 -5.81 4.22
CA ILE A 99 7.34 -6.70 4.86
C ILE A 99 6.15 -5.91 5.38
N LEU A 100 6.40 -4.83 6.13
CA LEU A 100 5.35 -3.97 6.67
C LEU A 100 4.55 -3.28 5.56
N GLY A 101 5.23 -2.78 4.53
CA GLY A 101 4.58 -2.19 3.35
C GLY A 101 3.67 -3.18 2.63
N ARG A 102 4.08 -4.44 2.51
CA ARG A 102 3.25 -5.50 1.92
C ARG A 102 1.99 -5.78 2.74
N ILE A 103 2.08 -5.77 4.08
CA ILE A 103 0.92 -5.89 4.96
C ILE A 103 -0.02 -4.71 4.74
N LEU A 104 0.52 -3.49 4.70
CA LEU A 104 -0.28 -2.26 4.51
C LEU A 104 -1.03 -2.27 3.17
N ILE A 105 -0.37 -2.68 2.08
CA ILE A 105 -0.98 -2.77 0.74
C ILE A 105 -2.09 -3.84 0.68
N SER A 106 -2.00 -4.89 1.48
CA SER A 106 -3.02 -5.94 1.52
C SER A 106 -4.30 -5.50 2.23
N LEU A 107 -4.26 -4.42 3.02
CA LEU A 107 -5.43 -3.86 3.69
C LEU A 107 -6.36 -3.17 2.68
N SER A 108 -7.67 -3.26 2.93
CA SER A 108 -8.61 -2.55 2.08
C SER A 108 -8.47 -1.03 2.27
N PRO A 109 -8.58 -0.22 1.21
CA PRO A 109 -8.52 1.23 1.32
C PRO A 109 -9.56 1.81 2.29
N LEU A 110 -10.73 1.17 2.40
CA LEU A 110 -11.78 1.58 3.33
C LEU A 110 -11.36 1.40 4.80
N THR A 111 -10.59 0.37 5.11
CA THR A 111 -10.05 0.14 6.46
C THR A 111 -9.03 1.21 6.82
N ILE A 112 -8.17 1.59 5.87
CA ILE A 112 -7.20 2.68 6.06
C ILE A 112 -7.94 4.00 6.33
N MET A 113 -8.98 4.31 5.55
CA MET A 113 -9.79 5.52 5.73
C MET A 113 -10.53 5.54 7.08
N SER A 114 -11.08 4.41 7.51
CA SER A 114 -11.74 4.31 8.83
C SER A 114 -10.78 4.56 9.99
N SER A 115 -9.54 4.14 9.83
CA SER A 115 -8.47 4.36 10.80
C SER A 115 -8.03 5.82 10.84
N LEU A 116 -7.79 6.44 9.68
CA LEU A 116 -7.42 7.85 9.52
C LEU A 116 -8.46 8.80 10.15
N ARG A 117 -9.75 8.46 10.04
CA ARG A 117 -10.83 9.23 10.67
C ARG A 117 -10.71 9.29 12.19
N LYS A 118 -10.17 8.25 12.84
CA LYS A 118 -9.97 8.23 14.30
C LYS A 118 -8.89 9.19 14.78
N ILE A 119 -7.94 9.56 13.93
CA ILE A 119 -6.88 10.54 14.26
C ILE A 119 -7.42 11.97 14.28
N GLY A 120 -8.69 12.18 13.89
CA GLY A 120 -9.30 13.52 13.87
C GLY A 120 -9.19 14.24 12.53
N ILE A 121 -8.93 13.52 11.43
CA ILE A 121 -8.95 14.11 10.10
C ILE A 121 -10.34 14.61 9.76
N PRO A 122 -10.49 15.82 9.18
CA PRO A 122 -11.76 16.41 8.81
C PRO A 122 -12.61 15.45 7.97
N ASN A 123 -13.93 15.42 8.24
CA ASN A 123 -14.83 14.53 7.50
C ASN A 123 -14.83 14.79 6.00
N ASP A 124 -14.63 16.03 5.59
CA ASP A 124 -14.63 16.44 4.18
C ASP A 124 -13.43 15.85 3.42
N PHE A 125 -12.26 15.84 4.06
CA PHE A 125 -11.07 15.22 3.50
C PHE A 125 -11.24 13.70 3.35
N ASN A 126 -11.80 13.05 4.35
CA ASN A 126 -12.07 11.61 4.31
C ASN A 126 -13.12 11.26 3.25
N LEU A 127 -14.15 12.10 3.09
CA LEU A 127 -15.15 11.96 2.04
C LEU A 127 -14.51 12.10 0.65
N SER A 128 -13.66 13.11 0.47
CA SER A 128 -12.97 13.36 -0.80
C SER A 128 -12.10 12.18 -1.23
N ILE A 129 -11.29 11.63 -0.32
CA ILE A 129 -10.45 10.48 -0.64
C ILE A 129 -11.31 9.23 -0.94
N THR A 130 -12.34 8.97 -0.14
CA THR A 130 -13.23 7.80 -0.35
C THR A 130 -13.93 7.91 -1.71
N THR A 131 -14.38 9.10 -2.08
CA THR A 131 -14.99 9.38 -3.38
C THR A 131 -13.98 9.22 -4.51
N GLY A 132 -12.75 9.73 -4.33
CA GLY A 132 -11.66 9.57 -5.29
C GLY A 132 -11.29 8.12 -5.55
N LEU A 133 -11.19 7.29 -4.51
CA LEU A 133 -10.94 5.86 -4.64
C LEU A 133 -12.06 5.13 -5.39
N ARG A 134 -13.31 5.51 -5.11
CA ARG A 134 -14.47 4.96 -5.85
C ARG A 134 -14.44 5.40 -7.32
N PHE A 135 -14.13 6.67 -7.57
CA PHE A 135 -13.97 7.19 -8.92
C PHE A 135 -12.89 6.43 -9.70
N MET A 136 -11.74 6.15 -9.07
CA MET A 136 -10.65 5.41 -9.69
C MET A 136 -11.06 4.00 -10.13
N SER A 137 -11.84 3.30 -9.31
CA SER A 137 -12.37 1.97 -9.64
C SER A 137 -13.36 2.00 -10.81
N GLU A 138 -14.23 3.03 -10.87
CA GLU A 138 -15.14 3.24 -12.00
C GLU A 138 -14.38 3.58 -13.27
N MET A 139 -13.37 4.44 -13.18
CA MET A 139 -12.54 4.84 -14.32
C MET A 139 -11.80 3.67 -14.95
N GLU A 140 -11.32 2.72 -14.15
CA GLU A 140 -10.66 1.51 -14.67
C GLU A 140 -11.58 0.72 -15.61
N ILE A 141 -12.86 0.61 -15.27
CA ILE A 141 -13.88 -0.05 -16.08
C ILE A 141 -14.11 0.74 -17.38
N ARG A 142 -14.26 2.07 -17.28
CA ARG A 142 -14.49 2.94 -18.45
C ARG A 142 -13.32 2.94 -19.41
N ILE A 143 -12.10 2.92 -18.91
CA ILE A 143 -10.89 2.79 -19.71
C ILE A 143 -10.90 1.48 -20.52
N LYS A 144 -11.30 0.37 -19.91
CA LYS A 144 -11.44 -0.92 -20.60
C LYS A 144 -12.53 -0.87 -21.67
N GLU A 145 -13.68 -0.26 -21.39
CA GLU A 145 -14.78 -0.08 -22.35
C GLU A 145 -14.33 0.75 -23.58
N ILE A 146 -13.68 1.89 -23.35
CA ILE A 146 -13.15 2.75 -24.43
C ILE A 146 -12.16 1.95 -25.29
N ARG A 147 -11.22 1.25 -24.66
CA ARG A 147 -10.22 0.43 -25.37
C ARG A 147 -10.87 -0.65 -26.22
N ASN A 148 -11.88 -1.32 -25.71
CA ASN A 148 -12.61 -2.34 -26.45
C ASN A 148 -13.42 -1.73 -27.60
N GLY A 149 -14.11 -0.61 -27.37
CA GLY A 149 -14.82 0.12 -28.41
C GLY A 149 -13.92 0.60 -29.55
N MET A 150 -12.70 1.05 -29.22
CA MET A 150 -11.70 1.43 -30.24
C MET A 150 -11.24 0.21 -31.07
N LYS A 151 -11.04 -0.95 -30.43
CA LYS A 151 -10.66 -2.19 -31.13
C LYS A 151 -11.74 -2.60 -32.15
N VAL A 152 -13.02 -2.56 -31.75
CA VAL A 152 -14.16 -2.92 -32.61
C VAL A 152 -14.24 -1.98 -33.83
N ARG A 153 -13.90 -0.70 -33.65
CA ARG A 153 -13.87 0.31 -34.74
C ARG A 153 -12.61 0.24 -35.61
N GLY A 154 -11.72 -0.72 -35.38
CA GLY A 154 -10.45 -0.86 -36.10
C GLY A 154 -9.42 0.23 -35.77
N LEU A 155 -9.70 1.08 -34.77
CA LEU A 155 -8.80 2.14 -34.36
C LEU A 155 -7.70 1.55 -33.47
N ARG A 156 -6.49 1.43 -34.02
CA ARG A 156 -5.32 0.97 -33.25
C ARG A 156 -4.56 2.16 -32.70
N ILE A 157 -4.10 2.04 -31.46
CA ILE A 157 -3.14 2.99 -30.88
C ILE A 157 -1.84 2.81 -31.67
N SER A 158 -1.49 3.81 -32.47
CA SER A 158 -0.27 3.81 -33.28
C SER A 158 0.80 4.67 -32.62
N LEU A 159 1.98 4.10 -32.42
CA LEU A 159 3.15 4.84 -31.96
C LEU A 159 3.68 5.81 -33.00
N VAL A 160 3.28 5.64 -34.30
CA VAL A 160 3.68 6.51 -35.41
C VAL A 160 2.97 7.87 -35.34
N HIS A 161 1.72 7.91 -34.85
CA HIS A 161 0.95 9.15 -34.69
C HIS A 161 0.46 9.29 -33.26
N PRO A 162 1.34 9.66 -32.30
CA PRO A 162 1.01 9.68 -30.88
C PRO A 162 -0.07 10.71 -30.55
N VAL A 163 -0.08 11.88 -31.15
CA VAL A 163 -1.06 12.95 -30.90
C VAL A 163 -2.47 12.48 -31.29
N ARG A 164 -2.66 11.92 -32.47
CA ARG A 164 -3.96 11.38 -32.92
C ARG A 164 -4.45 10.24 -32.06
N SER A 165 -3.55 9.36 -31.64
CA SER A 165 -3.87 8.25 -30.73
C SER A 165 -4.30 8.76 -29.34
N PHE A 166 -3.65 9.83 -28.87
CA PHE A 166 -3.98 10.48 -27.61
C PHE A 166 -5.36 11.16 -27.67
N GLU A 167 -5.66 11.92 -28.72
CA GLU A 167 -6.97 12.56 -28.91
C GLU A 167 -8.10 11.53 -28.95
N LEU A 168 -7.94 10.46 -29.74
CA LEU A 168 -8.94 9.40 -29.87
C LEU A 168 -9.25 8.72 -28.54
N TYR A 169 -8.30 8.69 -27.61
CA TYR A 169 -8.45 8.08 -26.31
C TYR A 169 -8.92 9.08 -25.25
N LEU A 170 -8.34 10.29 -25.24
CA LEU A 170 -8.58 11.29 -24.22
C LEU A 170 -9.98 11.87 -24.30
N ILE A 171 -10.49 12.17 -25.51
CA ILE A 171 -11.79 12.82 -25.68
C ILE A 171 -12.94 11.94 -25.09
N PRO A 172 -13.07 10.66 -25.47
CA PRO A 172 -14.09 9.81 -24.87
C PRO A 172 -13.88 9.60 -23.35
N LEU A 173 -12.62 9.58 -22.90
CA LEU A 173 -12.29 9.45 -21.49
C LEU A 173 -12.77 10.66 -20.70
N MET A 174 -12.55 11.88 -21.19
CA MET A 174 -13.01 13.12 -20.53
C MET A 174 -14.54 13.16 -20.39
N TYR A 175 -15.28 12.82 -21.47
CA TYR A 175 -16.74 12.74 -21.38
C TYR A 175 -17.21 11.72 -20.34
N LYS A 176 -16.57 10.57 -20.25
CA LYS A 176 -16.88 9.57 -19.25
C LYS A 176 -16.53 10.04 -17.84
N CYS A 177 -15.41 10.74 -17.65
CA CYS A 177 -15.02 11.35 -16.39
C CYS A 177 -16.08 12.35 -15.90
N LEU A 178 -16.52 13.26 -16.77
CA LEU A 178 -17.55 14.23 -16.44
C LEU A 178 -18.84 13.54 -16.00
N HIS A 179 -19.33 12.58 -16.78
CA HIS A 179 -20.54 11.84 -16.46
C HIS A 179 -20.44 11.08 -15.12
N VAL A 180 -19.32 10.42 -14.85
CA VAL A 180 -19.08 9.74 -13.56
C VAL A 180 -19.00 10.74 -12.42
N SER A 181 -18.36 11.90 -12.63
CA SER A 181 -18.28 12.96 -11.63
C SER A 181 -19.66 13.49 -11.26
N GLU A 182 -20.51 13.79 -12.25
CA GLU A 182 -21.88 14.27 -12.04
C GLU A 182 -22.73 13.25 -11.28
N THR A 183 -22.67 11.98 -11.68
CA THR A 183 -23.43 10.89 -11.01
C THR A 183 -22.94 10.64 -9.59
N LEU A 184 -21.64 10.73 -9.33
CA LEU A 184 -21.09 10.61 -7.97
C LEU A 184 -21.51 11.80 -7.11
N THR A 185 -21.42 13.01 -7.63
CA THR A 185 -21.78 14.23 -6.90
C THR A 185 -23.25 14.22 -6.54
N SER A 186 -24.14 13.96 -7.48
CA SER A 186 -25.59 13.87 -7.21
C SER A 186 -25.92 12.76 -6.19
N SER A 187 -25.26 11.60 -6.27
CA SER A 187 -25.40 10.52 -5.29
C SER A 187 -24.92 10.91 -3.88
N ILE A 188 -23.84 11.70 -3.78
CA ILE A 188 -23.30 12.16 -2.51
C ILE A 188 -24.23 13.18 -1.87
N ILE A 189 -24.75 14.14 -2.66
CA ILE A 189 -25.71 15.16 -2.21
C ILE A 189 -27.01 14.50 -1.75
N SER A 190 -27.56 13.57 -2.55
CA SER A 190 -28.78 12.82 -2.23
C SER A 190 -28.67 12.03 -0.92
N LYS A 191 -27.48 11.56 -0.58
CA LYS A 191 -27.21 10.88 0.69
C LYS A 191 -26.95 11.79 1.86
N GLY A 192 -27.09 13.09 1.69
CA GLY A 192 -26.90 14.09 2.74
C GLY A 192 -25.46 14.17 3.26
N ALA A 193 -24.47 13.95 2.39
CA ALA A 193 -23.07 13.98 2.80
C ALA A 193 -22.60 15.35 3.28
N GLU A 194 -23.28 16.42 2.88
CA GLU A 194 -23.00 17.81 3.29
C GLU A 194 -23.43 18.12 4.73
N TYR A 195 -24.35 17.33 5.30
CA TYR A 195 -24.81 17.58 6.67
C TYR A 195 -23.68 17.34 7.68
N LYS A 196 -23.48 18.33 8.56
CA LYS A 196 -22.48 18.34 9.66
C LYS A 196 -22.90 17.45 10.84
N ILE A 197 -23.28 16.22 10.58
CA ILE A 197 -23.63 15.23 11.61
C ILE A 197 -22.43 14.32 11.86
N LYS A 198 -22.28 13.85 13.10
CA LYS A 198 -21.26 12.80 13.41
C LYS A 198 -21.58 11.55 12.63
N LYS A 199 -20.82 11.31 11.55
CA LYS A 199 -20.98 10.14 10.69
C LYS A 199 -20.34 8.93 11.38
N THR A 200 -21.05 7.81 11.45
CA THR A 200 -20.54 6.55 11.99
C THR A 200 -19.75 5.80 10.91
N SER A 201 -18.76 5.01 11.32
CA SER A 201 -18.00 4.16 10.40
C SER A 201 -18.65 2.79 10.32
N TYR A 202 -18.82 2.26 9.09
CA TYR A 202 -19.38 0.92 8.86
C TYR A 202 -18.46 -0.18 9.42
N ASN A 203 -17.15 0.00 9.36
CA ASN A 203 -16.15 -0.90 9.92
C ASN A 203 -15.33 -0.15 10.99
N PRO A 204 -15.76 -0.14 12.26
CA PRO A 204 -14.97 0.45 13.32
C PRO A 204 -13.73 -0.44 13.59
N THR A 205 -12.56 0.09 13.37
CA THR A 205 -11.31 -0.57 13.74
C THR A 205 -11.21 -0.64 15.26
N LYS A 206 -10.96 -1.81 15.82
CA LYS A 206 -10.73 -2.00 17.27
C LYS A 206 -9.23 -1.99 17.52
N TYR A 207 -8.80 -1.40 18.62
CA TYR A 207 -7.42 -1.51 19.08
C TYR A 207 -7.22 -2.86 19.75
N ASN A 208 -6.17 -3.57 19.37
CA ASN A 208 -5.78 -4.84 19.95
C ASN A 208 -4.54 -4.66 20.83
N ILE A 209 -4.32 -5.62 21.73
CA ILE A 209 -3.10 -5.67 22.57
C ILE A 209 -1.84 -5.71 21.69
N PHE A 210 -1.90 -6.34 20.53
CA PHE A 210 -0.81 -6.35 19.54
C PHE A 210 -0.43 -4.95 19.05
N ASP A 211 -1.40 -4.04 18.89
CA ASP A 211 -1.15 -2.66 18.51
C ASP A 211 -0.31 -1.93 19.55
N LEU A 212 -0.62 -2.16 20.82
CA LEU A 212 0.11 -1.56 21.94
C LEU A 212 1.54 -2.10 22.02
N ILE A 213 1.74 -3.40 21.86
CA ILE A 213 3.07 -4.02 21.84
C ILE A 213 3.91 -3.43 20.69
N CYS A 214 3.32 -3.31 19.51
CA CYS A 214 4.00 -2.73 18.34
C CYS A 214 4.42 -1.27 18.58
N LEU A 215 3.57 -0.46 19.21
CA LEU A 215 3.90 0.92 19.57
C LEU A 215 5.02 1.00 20.61
N VAL A 216 4.98 0.15 21.64
CA VAL A 216 6.04 0.09 22.65
C VAL A 216 7.38 -0.28 22.02
N VAL A 217 7.40 -1.27 21.14
CA VAL A 217 8.63 -1.68 20.44
C VAL A 217 9.14 -0.55 19.55
N SER A 218 8.27 0.15 18.81
CA SER A 218 8.68 1.28 17.98
C SER A 218 9.26 2.42 18.82
N PHE A 219 8.64 2.72 19.96
CA PHE A 219 9.13 3.74 20.89
C PHE A 219 10.48 3.34 21.50
N TYR A 220 10.65 2.09 21.92
CA TYR A 220 11.90 1.56 22.44
C TYR A 220 13.05 1.67 21.41
N LEU A 221 12.78 1.34 20.16
CA LEU A 221 13.78 1.44 19.09
C LEU A 221 14.19 2.89 18.83
N VAL A 222 13.25 3.83 18.85
CA VAL A 222 13.53 5.25 18.72
C VAL A 222 14.30 5.78 19.95
N TRP A 223 13.87 5.40 21.16
CA TRP A 223 14.57 5.78 22.42
C TRP A 223 16.03 5.33 22.44
N ARG A 224 16.31 4.16 21.92
CA ARG A 224 17.68 3.62 21.86
C ARG A 224 18.61 4.41 20.94
N LEU A 225 18.08 5.28 20.09
CA LEU A 225 18.85 6.15 19.20
C LEU A 225 19.36 7.43 19.89
N PHE A 226 18.64 7.84 20.94
CA PHE A 226 19.01 9.01 21.76
C PHE A 226 19.72 8.59 23.03
#